data_4b348ca7da64a9d5afc6772e5ed9df02
#
_entry.id   4b348ca7da64a9d5afc6772e5ed9df02
#
_cell.length_a   1.000
_cell.length_b   1.000
_cell.length_c   1.000
_cell.angle_alpha   90.00
_cell.angle_beta   90.00
_cell.angle_gamma   90.00
#
_symmetry.space_group_name_H-M   'P 1'
#
loop_
_entity.id
_entity.type
_entity.pdbx_description
1 polymer ?
#
loop_
_entity_poly.entity_id
_entity_poly.type
_entity_poly.pdbx_seq_one_letter_code
_entity_poly.pdbx_strand_id
1 'polypeptide(L)'
;WARTAETGNPDSRILHTAIFSLQQMSSGGLFDHLGGGYYRYSTDAQWMIPHFEKMLYDNGPLLQLNLQAWTITGNTLFKDAAIETADWVMREMQSETGGYYSALDADSEGEEGKFYLWDPESVAAQLDDSEYALLASRFGLDRPANFEGHWHLHACLDYRDLAEKFDRSDDEIRTILQTARGKLFAQRAQRTHPGLDDKVLTAWNGLMLRAMAFAGRQLDNPAYIDSAARSADYIYRHLWKNNRLLATSRGDQAHLNAYLDDYAFMLSGLLELLQAQWDSKWLSWAQQLADVLIEQFEDKNSGGFYFTSHDHERLIQRSKTYNDEAIPSGNGVAAESLLLLGYLLAEPRYIEAAERCLKAAWNSINQAPISHCSLLEALDAYLDPPQLVVVRGTSGELKQWLQPAFGKFMPHTCVFAIPDDALLPPALAAKSISDSVVAYVCEGMQCSPPISSSTEWRDLIADNTASLQQPNR
;
A
#
# COMPACT_ATOMS: atom_id res chain seq x y z
N TRP A 1 12.05 -7.79 11.14
CA TRP A 1 11.40 -8.20 12.41
C TRP A 1 10.60 -9.49 12.25
N ALA A 2 9.71 -9.62 11.28
CA ALA A 2 8.88 -10.81 11.09
C ALA A 2 9.74 -12.08 11.06
N ARG A 3 10.80 -12.12 10.28
CA ARG A 3 11.72 -13.29 10.22
C ARG A 3 12.37 -13.61 11.57
N THR A 4 12.80 -12.59 12.32
CA THR A 4 13.37 -12.85 13.65
C THR A 4 12.31 -13.33 14.65
N ALA A 5 11.06 -12.91 14.49
CA ALA A 5 9.94 -13.37 15.31
C ALA A 5 9.60 -14.85 15.03
N GLU A 6 9.56 -15.27 13.77
CA GLU A 6 9.32 -16.66 13.36
C GLU A 6 10.39 -17.62 13.90
N THR A 7 11.64 -17.18 14.01
CA THR A 7 12.73 -17.98 14.60
C THR A 7 12.71 -18.02 16.13
N GLY A 8 11.71 -17.39 16.77
CA GLY A 8 11.57 -17.36 18.23
C GLY A 8 12.52 -16.39 18.94
N ASN A 9 13.22 -15.53 18.20
CA ASN A 9 14.14 -14.52 18.74
C ASN A 9 13.92 -13.13 18.10
N PRO A 10 12.74 -12.50 18.32
CA PRO A 10 12.43 -11.22 17.73
C PRO A 10 13.33 -10.11 18.25
N ASP A 11 13.94 -9.33 17.35
CA ASP A 11 14.61 -8.09 17.74
C ASP A 11 13.56 -6.98 17.87
N SER A 12 13.11 -6.75 19.10
CA SER A 12 12.11 -5.74 19.45
C SER A 12 12.54 -4.30 19.08
N ARG A 13 13.85 -4.03 18.97
CA ARG A 13 14.36 -2.71 18.60
C ARG A 13 14.03 -2.38 17.14
N ILE A 14 14.05 -3.37 16.24
CA ILE A 14 13.69 -3.20 14.83
C ILE A 14 12.21 -2.79 14.73
N LEU A 15 11.33 -3.55 15.36
CA LEU A 15 9.90 -3.23 15.38
C LEU A 15 9.64 -1.87 16.05
N HIS A 16 10.26 -1.62 17.21
CA HIS A 16 10.10 -0.36 17.93
C HIS A 16 10.49 0.83 17.05
N THR A 17 11.61 0.77 16.35
CA THR A 17 12.06 1.86 15.47
C THR A 17 11.06 2.14 14.35
N ALA A 18 10.57 1.09 13.68
CA ALA A 18 9.60 1.22 12.61
C ALA A 18 8.26 1.80 13.11
N ILE A 19 7.73 1.25 14.21
CA ILE A 19 6.47 1.71 14.83
C ILE A 19 6.60 3.13 15.35
N PHE A 20 7.70 3.47 16.01
CA PHE A 20 7.95 4.83 16.51
C PHE A 20 7.97 5.85 15.36
N SER A 21 8.73 5.57 14.29
CA SER A 21 8.79 6.48 13.13
C SER A 21 7.42 6.67 12.50
N LEU A 22 6.68 5.59 12.26
CA LEU A 22 5.34 5.66 11.68
C LEU A 22 4.35 6.37 12.60
N GLN A 23 4.48 6.20 13.92
CA GLN A 23 3.68 6.93 14.90
C GLN A 23 3.95 8.43 14.85
N GLN A 24 5.22 8.86 14.78
CA GLN A 24 5.57 10.27 14.64
C GLN A 24 5.02 10.86 13.33
N MET A 25 5.08 10.13 12.23
CA MET A 25 4.50 10.55 10.96
C MET A 25 2.97 10.70 11.05
N SER A 26 2.29 9.72 11.66
CA SER A 26 0.81 9.66 11.70
C SER A 26 0.19 10.57 12.76
N SER A 27 0.92 10.93 13.82
CA SER A 27 0.46 11.87 14.85
C SER A 27 0.99 13.29 14.65
N GLY A 28 2.12 13.46 13.98
CA GLY A 28 2.75 14.75 13.69
C GLY A 28 2.02 15.53 12.60
N GLY A 29 2.66 16.62 12.16
CA GLY A 29 2.15 17.49 11.11
C GLY A 29 2.33 16.93 9.70
N LEU A 30 2.95 15.75 9.53
CA LEU A 30 3.08 15.11 8.24
C LEU A 30 1.75 14.47 7.76
N PHE A 31 0.79 14.28 8.64
CA PHE A 31 -0.54 13.76 8.34
C PHE A 31 -1.59 14.88 8.33
N ASP A 32 -2.47 14.91 7.34
CA ASP A 32 -3.60 15.84 7.31
C ASP A 32 -4.72 15.36 8.23
N HIS A 33 -4.75 15.88 9.44
CA HIS A 33 -5.72 15.49 10.48
C HIS A 33 -7.18 15.88 10.22
N LEU A 34 -7.49 16.56 9.12
CA LEU A 34 -8.88 16.87 8.72
C LEU A 34 -9.30 16.10 7.47
N GLY A 35 -8.47 16.09 6.45
CA GLY A 35 -8.82 15.52 5.15
C GLY A 35 -8.24 14.13 4.89
N GLY A 36 -7.28 13.70 5.70
CA GLY A 36 -6.53 12.48 5.48
C GLY A 36 -5.43 12.62 4.43
N GLY A 37 -4.61 11.60 4.32
CA GLY A 37 -3.43 11.57 3.47
C GLY A 37 -2.21 12.27 4.07
N TYR A 38 -1.03 11.83 3.60
CA TYR A 38 0.25 12.32 4.06
C TYR A 38 0.79 13.38 3.11
N TYR A 39 1.38 14.40 3.70
CA TYR A 39 2.25 15.33 2.98
C TYR A 39 3.59 14.67 2.68
N ARG A 40 4.38 15.27 1.79
CA ARG A 40 5.51 14.62 1.15
C ARG A 40 6.67 14.32 2.10
N TYR A 41 7.17 15.31 2.84
CA TYR A 41 8.25 15.16 3.82
C TYR A 41 8.17 16.22 4.89
N SER A 42 8.79 15.95 6.05
CA SER A 42 8.91 16.96 7.12
C SER A 42 10.09 17.88 6.86
N THR A 43 9.90 19.17 7.10
CA THR A 43 10.95 20.19 6.99
C THR A 43 11.74 20.38 8.29
N ASP A 44 11.32 19.73 9.39
CA ASP A 44 11.95 19.79 10.70
C ASP A 44 12.17 18.40 11.33
N ALA A 45 13.01 18.35 12.36
CA ALA A 45 13.34 17.10 13.05
C ALA A 45 12.24 16.62 14.01
N GLN A 46 11.21 17.40 14.25
CA GLN A 46 10.10 17.11 15.15
C GLN A 46 8.88 16.54 14.46
N TRP A 47 8.92 16.37 13.14
CA TRP A 47 7.81 15.92 12.29
C TRP A 47 6.59 16.85 12.37
N MET A 48 6.83 18.15 12.58
CA MET A 48 5.79 19.13 12.84
C MET A 48 5.31 19.84 11.59
N ILE A 49 6.24 20.35 10.79
CA ILE A 49 5.92 21.15 9.60
C ILE A 49 6.33 20.38 8.36
N PRO A 50 5.36 20.05 7.48
CA PRO A 50 5.65 19.37 6.23
C PRO A 50 5.97 20.36 5.10
N HIS A 51 6.52 19.85 4.00
CA HIS A 51 6.28 20.39 2.68
C HIS A 51 4.88 19.93 2.23
N PHE A 52 3.98 20.87 1.97
CA PHE A 52 2.54 20.61 1.90
C PHE A 52 2.05 19.90 0.63
N GLU A 53 2.93 19.48 -0.28
CA GLU A 53 2.56 18.57 -1.38
C GLU A 53 2.02 17.24 -0.84
N LYS A 54 1.04 16.66 -1.54
CA LYS A 54 0.60 15.28 -1.30
C LYS A 54 0.82 14.46 -2.57
N MET A 55 1.76 13.51 -2.50
CA MET A 55 2.12 12.67 -3.63
C MET A 55 1.40 11.32 -3.56
N LEU A 56 0.92 10.84 -4.71
CA LEU A 56 0.27 9.54 -4.78
C LEU A 56 1.21 8.40 -4.35
N TYR A 57 2.47 8.46 -4.79
CA TYR A 57 3.47 7.41 -4.54
C TYR A 57 3.90 7.30 -3.07
N ASP A 58 3.81 8.36 -2.28
CA ASP A 58 4.06 8.32 -0.83
C ASP A 58 2.87 7.70 -0.09
N ASN A 59 1.67 8.08 -0.48
CA ASN A 59 0.44 7.71 0.23
C ASN A 59 0.08 6.23 0.08
N GLY A 60 0.39 5.60 -1.06
CA GLY A 60 0.16 4.17 -1.24
C GLY A 60 0.95 3.30 -0.26
N PRO A 61 2.29 3.35 -0.26
CA PRO A 61 3.10 2.61 0.70
C PRO A 61 2.78 2.93 2.17
N LEU A 62 2.53 4.20 2.52
CA LEU A 62 2.17 4.59 3.89
C LEU A 62 0.82 4.02 4.32
N LEU A 63 -0.16 3.96 3.43
CA LEU A 63 -1.43 3.28 3.68
C LEU A 63 -1.22 1.81 4.06
N GLN A 64 -0.41 1.08 3.29
CA GLN A 64 -0.09 -0.32 3.55
C GLN A 64 0.67 -0.49 4.88
N LEU A 65 1.70 0.33 5.13
CA LEU A 65 2.51 0.26 6.36
C LEU A 65 1.66 0.54 7.62
N ASN A 66 0.73 1.49 7.56
CA ASN A 66 -0.18 1.77 8.68
C ASN A 66 -1.07 0.56 8.99
N LEU A 67 -1.62 -0.11 7.99
CA LEU A 67 -2.41 -1.32 8.21
C LEU A 67 -1.58 -2.47 8.78
N GLN A 68 -0.35 -2.65 8.31
CA GLN A 68 0.57 -3.63 8.90
C GLN A 68 0.90 -3.29 10.35
N ALA A 69 1.19 -2.02 10.66
CA ALA A 69 1.44 -1.57 12.03
C ALA A 69 0.23 -1.79 12.93
N TRP A 70 -0.98 -1.50 12.44
CA TRP A 70 -2.21 -1.79 13.18
C TRP A 70 -2.36 -3.28 13.45
N THR A 71 -2.18 -4.14 12.47
CA THR A 71 -2.36 -5.59 12.65
C THR A 71 -1.34 -6.21 13.59
N ILE A 72 -0.14 -5.63 13.71
CA ILE A 72 0.91 -6.04 14.66
C ILE A 72 0.62 -5.53 16.07
N THR A 73 0.26 -4.24 16.20
CA THR A 73 0.22 -3.54 17.50
C THR A 73 -1.17 -3.43 18.12
N GLY A 74 -2.23 -3.54 17.31
CA GLY A 74 -3.60 -3.22 17.70
C GLY A 74 -3.87 -1.72 17.92
N ASN A 75 -2.86 -0.84 17.70
CA ASN A 75 -3.01 0.60 17.90
C ASN A 75 -3.91 1.24 16.84
N THR A 76 -5.04 1.79 17.28
CA THR A 76 -6.05 2.38 16.37
C THR A 76 -5.57 3.63 15.64
N LEU A 77 -4.53 4.34 16.11
CA LEU A 77 -3.93 5.45 15.39
C LEU A 77 -3.58 5.06 13.94
N PHE A 78 -2.94 3.90 13.78
CA PHE A 78 -2.54 3.42 12.45
C PHE A 78 -3.73 3.01 11.59
N LYS A 79 -4.74 2.38 12.20
CA LYS A 79 -5.97 2.04 11.49
C LYS A 79 -6.72 3.28 11.01
N ASP A 80 -6.86 4.28 11.89
CA ASP A 80 -7.56 5.53 11.59
C ASP A 80 -6.82 6.29 10.47
N ALA A 81 -5.49 6.41 10.56
CA ALA A 81 -4.66 7.04 9.53
C ALA A 81 -4.78 6.31 8.17
N ALA A 82 -4.80 4.98 8.17
CA ALA A 82 -4.97 4.20 6.95
C ALA A 82 -6.35 4.42 6.30
N ILE A 83 -7.43 4.37 7.08
CA ILE A 83 -8.79 4.62 6.60
C ILE A 83 -8.91 6.04 6.03
N GLU A 84 -8.44 7.03 6.78
CA GLU A 84 -8.50 8.44 6.35
C GLU A 84 -7.66 8.68 5.09
N THR A 85 -6.53 7.98 4.91
CA THR A 85 -5.72 8.04 3.68
C THR A 85 -6.45 7.41 2.50
N ALA A 86 -7.04 6.21 2.67
CA ALA A 86 -7.80 5.55 1.61
C ALA A 86 -9.03 6.37 1.18
N ASP A 87 -9.74 6.95 2.15
CA ASP A 87 -10.90 7.82 1.88
C ASP A 87 -10.50 9.11 1.17
N TRP A 88 -9.34 9.71 1.53
CA TRP A 88 -8.77 10.85 0.82
C TRP A 88 -8.44 10.50 -0.62
N VAL A 89 -7.79 9.35 -0.87
CA VAL A 89 -7.47 8.88 -2.22
C VAL A 89 -8.73 8.76 -3.07
N MET A 90 -9.77 8.13 -2.54
CA MET A 90 -11.04 7.96 -3.28
C MET A 90 -11.76 9.28 -3.54
N ARG A 91 -11.67 10.22 -2.61
CA ARG A 91 -12.39 11.50 -2.66
C ARG A 91 -11.70 12.53 -3.54
N GLU A 92 -10.35 12.64 -3.46
CA GLU A 92 -9.60 13.75 -4.05
C GLU A 92 -8.64 13.30 -5.16
N MET A 93 -8.16 12.06 -5.11
CA MET A 93 -7.14 11.58 -6.04
C MET A 93 -7.65 10.61 -7.10
N GLN A 94 -8.85 10.06 -6.97
CA GLN A 94 -9.39 9.15 -7.99
C GLN A 94 -10.32 9.88 -8.95
N SER A 95 -10.02 9.79 -10.25
CA SER A 95 -10.88 10.32 -11.31
C SER A 95 -12.21 9.55 -11.40
N GLU A 96 -13.22 10.16 -11.99
CA GLU A 96 -14.50 9.49 -12.29
C GLU A 96 -14.30 8.24 -13.16
N THR A 97 -13.31 8.24 -14.04
CA THR A 97 -12.95 7.12 -14.92
C THR A 97 -12.13 6.02 -14.25
N GLY A 98 -11.61 6.27 -13.03
CA GLY A 98 -10.96 5.27 -12.19
C GLY A 98 -9.47 5.46 -11.95
N GLY A 99 -8.74 6.13 -12.84
CA GLY A 99 -7.30 6.39 -12.65
C GLY A 99 -7.03 7.32 -11.47
N TYR A 100 -5.92 7.08 -10.75
CA TYR A 100 -5.50 7.99 -9.69
C TYR A 100 -4.60 9.10 -10.24
N TYR A 101 -4.88 10.32 -9.84
CA TYR A 101 -4.08 11.50 -10.14
C TYR A 101 -2.73 11.49 -9.42
N SER A 102 -1.77 12.30 -9.90
CA SER A 102 -0.38 12.24 -9.43
C SER A 102 -0.15 12.92 -8.09
N ALA A 103 -0.62 14.16 -7.92
CA ALA A 103 -0.29 14.96 -6.75
C ALA A 103 -1.27 16.12 -6.52
N LEU A 104 -1.29 16.61 -5.29
CA LEU A 104 -1.76 17.95 -4.94
C LEU A 104 -0.55 18.85 -4.66
N ASP A 105 -0.60 20.07 -5.16
CA ASP A 105 0.43 21.10 -4.98
C ASP A 105 0.55 21.49 -3.48
N ALA A 106 1.70 22.00 -3.08
CA ALA A 106 1.91 22.59 -1.77
C ALA A 106 1.21 23.95 -1.62
N ASP A 107 1.08 24.68 -2.74
CA ASP A 107 0.62 26.05 -2.76
C ASP A 107 -0.89 26.18 -3.03
N SER A 108 -1.49 27.12 -2.35
CA SER A 108 -2.81 27.65 -2.66
C SER A 108 -2.72 29.17 -2.72
N GLU A 109 -3.21 29.80 -3.81
CA GLU A 109 -3.15 31.26 -4.04
C GLU A 109 -1.73 31.82 -3.97
N GLY A 110 -0.71 30.99 -4.31
CA GLY A 110 0.71 31.37 -4.32
C GLY A 110 1.39 31.38 -2.95
N GLU A 111 0.77 30.78 -1.94
CA GLU A 111 1.30 30.66 -0.58
C GLU A 111 1.30 29.17 -0.18
N GLU A 112 2.47 28.65 0.30
CA GLU A 112 2.61 27.28 0.75
C GLU A 112 1.78 27.00 2.00
N GLY A 113 1.04 25.90 2.02
CA GLY A 113 0.24 25.45 3.16
C GLY A 113 -1.04 26.23 3.44
N LYS A 114 -1.31 27.35 2.75
CA LYS A 114 -2.46 28.24 3.02
C LYS A 114 -3.79 27.52 3.11
N PHE A 115 -4.03 26.54 2.29
CA PHE A 115 -5.24 25.73 2.33
C PHE A 115 -5.41 24.96 3.64
N TYR A 116 -4.33 24.54 4.28
CA TYR A 116 -4.30 23.65 5.43
C TYR A 116 -4.18 24.35 6.77
N LEU A 117 -3.72 25.62 6.77
CA LEU A 117 -3.46 26.39 7.99
C LEU A 117 -4.73 26.96 8.62
N TRP A 118 -4.68 27.20 9.92
CA TRP A 118 -5.81 27.66 10.72
C TRP A 118 -5.43 28.82 11.64
N ASP A 119 -6.46 29.60 12.00
CA ASP A 119 -6.43 30.58 13.07
C ASP A 119 -7.42 30.16 14.15
N PRO A 120 -7.10 30.26 15.45
CA PRO A 120 -7.99 29.88 16.55
C PRO A 120 -9.35 30.55 16.48
N GLU A 121 -9.41 31.83 16.11
CA GLU A 121 -10.65 32.56 15.98
C GLU A 121 -11.56 32.03 14.87
N SER A 122 -10.97 31.66 13.74
CA SER A 122 -11.71 31.03 12.61
C SER A 122 -12.25 29.66 12.97
N VAL A 123 -11.52 28.89 13.79
CA VAL A 123 -11.95 27.59 14.30
C VAL A 123 -13.06 27.78 15.36
N ALA A 124 -12.89 28.68 16.33
CA ALA A 124 -13.87 28.95 17.37
C ALA A 124 -15.20 29.41 16.79
N ALA A 125 -15.20 30.15 15.69
CA ALA A 125 -16.43 30.64 15.04
C ALA A 125 -17.29 29.50 14.44
N GLN A 126 -16.74 28.30 14.25
CA GLN A 126 -17.44 27.15 13.66
C GLN A 126 -17.92 26.11 14.68
N LEU A 127 -17.41 26.20 15.91
CA LEU A 127 -17.56 25.17 16.93
C LEU A 127 -18.25 25.72 18.16
N ASP A 128 -18.93 24.87 18.91
CA ASP A 128 -19.32 25.23 20.27
C ASP A 128 -18.14 25.17 21.25
N ASP A 129 -18.31 25.70 22.46
CA ASP A 129 -17.24 25.80 23.47
C ASP A 129 -16.63 24.43 23.81
N SER A 130 -17.44 23.35 23.84
CA SER A 130 -16.99 21.99 24.14
C SER A 130 -16.21 21.37 22.99
N GLU A 131 -16.71 21.53 21.78
CA GLU A 131 -16.04 21.08 20.56
C GLU A 131 -14.68 21.79 20.39
N TYR A 132 -14.67 23.12 20.58
CA TYR A 132 -13.43 23.91 20.45
C TYR A 132 -12.40 23.51 21.51
N ALA A 133 -12.78 23.41 22.79
CA ALA A 133 -11.86 23.05 23.85
C ALA A 133 -11.20 21.68 23.62
N LEU A 134 -11.98 20.70 23.19
CA LEU A 134 -11.48 19.36 22.85
C LEU A 134 -10.56 19.37 21.61
N LEU A 135 -11.00 20.02 20.54
CA LEU A 135 -10.25 20.10 19.30
C LEU A 135 -8.95 20.90 19.48
N ALA A 136 -8.98 22.01 20.20
CA ALA A 136 -7.80 22.82 20.52
C ALA A 136 -6.76 22.01 21.31
N SER A 137 -7.20 21.28 22.33
CA SER A 137 -6.32 20.40 23.10
C SER A 137 -5.78 19.22 22.29
N ARG A 138 -6.60 18.65 21.39
CA ARG A 138 -6.18 17.58 20.51
C ARG A 138 -5.14 18.02 19.50
N PHE A 139 -5.32 19.17 18.87
CA PHE A 139 -4.56 19.60 17.69
C PHE A 139 -3.69 20.84 17.91
N GLY A 140 -3.47 21.24 19.15
CA GLY A 140 -2.48 22.26 19.51
C GLY A 140 -2.91 23.71 19.28
N LEU A 141 -4.20 24.01 19.07
CA LEU A 141 -4.69 25.38 18.94
C LEU A 141 -4.67 26.16 20.26
N ASP A 142 -4.51 25.46 21.39
CA ASP A 142 -4.30 26.05 22.74
C ASP A 142 -2.83 26.36 23.05
N ARG A 143 -1.92 26.20 22.03
CA ARG A 143 -0.48 26.43 22.10
C ARG A 143 -0.08 27.58 21.16
N PRO A 144 1.16 28.09 21.26
CA PRO A 144 1.65 29.09 20.30
C PRO A 144 1.59 28.56 18.86
N ALA A 145 1.40 29.49 17.90
CA ALA A 145 1.43 29.20 16.49
C ALA A 145 2.73 28.45 16.11
N ASN A 146 2.61 27.45 15.26
CA ASN A 146 3.72 26.58 14.88
C ASN A 146 4.22 26.79 13.44
N PHE A 147 3.52 27.59 12.64
CA PHE A 147 3.94 27.90 11.27
C PHE A 147 3.54 29.32 10.86
N GLU A 148 4.49 30.24 10.72
CA GLU A 148 4.33 31.63 10.20
C GLU A 148 3.17 32.44 10.84
N GLY A 149 2.93 32.23 12.13
CA GLY A 149 1.85 32.90 12.86
C GLY A 149 0.50 32.18 12.79
N HIS A 150 0.41 31.06 12.07
CA HIS A 150 -0.74 30.20 11.94
C HIS A 150 -0.54 28.85 12.63
N TRP A 151 -1.59 28.05 12.71
CA TRP A 151 -1.58 26.70 13.28
C TRP A 151 -1.72 25.65 12.19
N HIS A 152 -0.68 24.84 12.04
CA HIS A 152 -0.77 23.56 11.35
C HIS A 152 -1.13 22.47 12.37
N LEU A 153 -2.18 21.71 12.08
CA LEU A 153 -2.73 20.72 13.00
C LEU A 153 -1.82 19.51 13.16
N HIS A 154 -1.61 19.08 14.40
CA HIS A 154 -0.89 17.86 14.76
C HIS A 154 -1.47 17.29 16.04
N ALA A 155 -1.39 15.97 16.25
CA ALA A 155 -1.97 15.35 17.43
C ALA A 155 -1.10 15.58 18.68
N CYS A 156 -1.53 16.45 19.58
CA CYS A 156 -0.86 16.79 20.83
C CYS A 156 -1.18 15.86 21.99
N LEU A 157 -2.42 15.39 22.07
CA LEU A 157 -2.93 14.47 23.09
C LEU A 157 -3.64 13.31 22.38
N ASP A 158 -3.51 12.11 22.89
CA ASP A 158 -4.28 10.97 22.38
C ASP A 158 -5.73 10.99 22.94
N TYR A 159 -6.56 10.04 22.52
CA TYR A 159 -7.97 9.99 22.96
C TYR A 159 -8.11 9.70 24.45
N ARG A 160 -7.22 8.88 25.01
CA ARG A 160 -7.22 8.54 26.43
C ARG A 160 -6.84 9.74 27.30
N ASP A 161 -5.80 10.48 26.90
CA ASP A 161 -5.39 11.72 27.59
C ASP A 161 -6.53 12.76 27.59
N LEU A 162 -7.25 12.85 26.48
CA LEU A 162 -8.41 13.74 26.37
C LEU A 162 -9.58 13.25 27.24
N ALA A 163 -9.85 11.96 27.27
CA ALA A 163 -10.88 11.37 28.10
C ALA A 163 -10.63 11.69 29.60
N GLU A 164 -9.38 11.53 30.04
CA GLU A 164 -8.97 11.88 31.41
C GLU A 164 -9.05 13.40 31.66
N LYS A 165 -8.54 14.23 30.73
CA LYS A 165 -8.52 15.70 30.88
C LYS A 165 -9.91 16.30 30.96
N PHE A 166 -10.88 15.77 30.21
CA PHE A 166 -12.23 16.32 30.09
C PHE A 166 -13.31 15.54 30.89
N ASP A 167 -12.91 14.50 31.62
CA ASP A 167 -13.79 13.62 32.39
C ASP A 167 -14.95 13.05 31.54
N ARG A 168 -14.60 12.48 30.39
CA ARG A 168 -15.51 11.88 29.42
C ARG A 168 -15.02 10.50 28.98
N SER A 169 -15.91 9.69 28.42
CA SER A 169 -15.53 8.43 27.81
C SER A 169 -14.80 8.62 26.46
N ASP A 170 -13.99 7.66 26.07
CA ASP A 170 -13.31 7.65 24.76
C ASP A 170 -14.28 7.79 23.60
N ASP A 171 -15.46 7.13 23.68
CA ASP A 171 -16.48 7.17 22.63
C ASP A 171 -17.12 8.56 22.50
N GLU A 172 -17.36 9.24 23.63
CA GLU A 172 -17.86 10.63 23.62
C GLU A 172 -16.82 11.58 23.00
N ILE A 173 -15.54 11.45 23.41
CA ILE A 173 -14.44 12.24 22.84
C ILE A 173 -14.35 12.04 21.34
N ARG A 174 -14.35 10.78 20.85
CA ARG A 174 -14.31 10.46 19.42
C ARG A 174 -15.48 11.08 18.68
N THR A 175 -16.69 10.97 19.22
CA THR A 175 -17.92 11.50 18.59
C THR A 175 -17.86 13.03 18.46
N ILE A 176 -17.44 13.72 19.51
CA ILE A 176 -17.33 15.19 19.50
C ILE A 176 -16.25 15.64 18.53
N LEU A 177 -15.07 15.02 18.58
CA LEU A 177 -13.97 15.36 17.66
C LEU A 177 -14.32 15.06 16.21
N GLN A 178 -15.01 13.96 15.92
CA GLN A 178 -15.47 13.64 14.57
C GLN A 178 -16.45 14.72 14.05
N THR A 179 -17.38 15.18 14.89
CA THR A 179 -18.31 16.26 14.55
C THR A 179 -17.59 17.57 14.29
N ALA A 180 -16.67 17.96 15.19
CA ALA A 180 -15.88 19.18 15.06
C ALA A 180 -14.98 19.15 13.81
N ARG A 181 -14.28 18.04 13.57
CA ARG A 181 -13.48 17.84 12.35
C ARG A 181 -14.32 17.95 11.08
N GLY A 182 -15.53 17.37 11.07
CA GLY A 182 -16.46 17.47 9.94
C GLY A 182 -16.87 18.90 9.62
N LYS A 183 -17.13 19.73 10.64
CA LYS A 183 -17.44 21.18 10.47
C LYS A 183 -16.25 21.93 9.88
N LEU A 184 -15.03 21.70 10.39
CA LEU A 184 -13.82 22.34 9.87
C LEU A 184 -13.48 21.86 8.47
N PHE A 185 -13.66 20.59 8.17
CA PHE A 185 -13.45 20.05 6.83
C PHE A 185 -14.38 20.71 5.80
N ALA A 186 -15.67 20.87 6.16
CA ALA A 186 -16.65 21.57 5.32
C ALA A 186 -16.29 23.05 5.10
N GLN A 187 -15.75 23.71 6.12
CA GLN A 187 -15.26 25.11 6.00
C GLN A 187 -14.00 25.16 5.11
N ARG A 188 -13.04 24.26 5.30
CA ARG A 188 -11.81 24.20 4.49
C ARG A 188 -12.13 23.95 3.00
N ALA A 189 -13.14 23.15 2.71
CA ALA A 189 -13.57 22.88 1.33
C ALA A 189 -14.08 24.14 0.58
N GLN A 190 -14.35 25.24 1.28
CA GLN A 190 -14.73 26.53 0.65
C GLN A 190 -13.53 27.39 0.26
N ARG A 191 -12.31 27.02 0.70
CA ARG A 191 -11.08 27.72 0.34
C ARG A 191 -10.65 27.35 -1.08
N THR A 192 -9.78 28.16 -1.67
CA THR A 192 -9.12 27.80 -2.93
C THR A 192 -8.28 26.55 -2.73
N HIS A 193 -8.62 25.47 -3.45
CA HIS A 193 -7.88 24.21 -3.36
C HIS A 193 -6.48 24.34 -3.95
N PRO A 194 -5.50 23.56 -3.44
CA PRO A 194 -4.21 23.38 -4.10
C PRO A 194 -4.36 22.87 -5.52
N GLY A 195 -3.38 23.19 -6.37
CA GLY A 195 -3.35 22.68 -7.74
C GLY A 195 -3.34 21.15 -7.79
N LEU A 196 -4.21 20.58 -8.62
CA LEU A 196 -4.23 19.14 -8.87
C LEU A 196 -3.40 18.83 -10.11
N ASP A 197 -2.35 18.01 -9.96
CA ASP A 197 -1.69 17.37 -11.09
C ASP A 197 -2.51 16.16 -11.54
N ASP A 198 -3.37 16.37 -12.50
CA ASP A 198 -4.35 15.42 -13.04
C ASP A 198 -3.75 14.38 -14.00
N LYS A 199 -2.43 14.28 -14.10
CA LYS A 199 -1.76 13.19 -14.82
C LYS A 199 -2.00 11.88 -14.09
N VAL A 200 -2.22 10.83 -14.86
CA VAL A 200 -2.24 9.44 -14.37
C VAL A 200 -0.92 8.78 -14.75
N LEU A 201 -0.05 8.54 -13.78
CA LEU A 201 1.24 7.88 -13.98
C LEU A 201 1.09 6.39 -13.69
N THR A 202 1.48 5.53 -14.64
CA THR A 202 1.27 4.08 -14.55
C THR A 202 1.95 3.48 -13.32
N ALA A 203 3.22 3.81 -13.07
CA ALA A 203 3.97 3.32 -11.91
C ALA A 203 3.30 3.71 -10.59
N TRP A 204 2.92 4.97 -10.41
CA TRP A 204 2.31 5.44 -9.16
C TRP A 204 0.92 4.85 -8.94
N ASN A 205 0.18 4.62 -10.03
CA ASN A 205 -1.09 3.90 -9.96
C ASN A 205 -0.90 2.44 -9.55
N GLY A 206 0.19 1.78 -9.98
CA GLY A 206 0.54 0.43 -9.52
C GLY A 206 0.76 0.34 -8.02
N LEU A 207 1.50 1.31 -7.44
CA LEU A 207 1.72 1.41 -5.99
C LEU A 207 0.41 1.64 -5.22
N MET A 208 -0.42 2.58 -5.68
CA MET A 208 -1.70 2.89 -5.01
C MET A 208 -2.71 1.75 -5.18
N LEU A 209 -2.75 1.11 -6.34
CA LEU A 209 -3.58 -0.07 -6.59
C LEU A 209 -3.25 -1.19 -5.60
N ARG A 210 -1.95 -1.50 -5.40
CA ARG A 210 -1.48 -2.48 -4.40
C ARG A 210 -2.00 -2.10 -3.01
N ALA A 211 -1.83 -0.84 -2.61
CA ALA A 211 -2.22 -0.37 -1.28
C ALA A 211 -3.74 -0.41 -1.05
N MET A 212 -4.55 0.01 -2.02
CA MET A 212 -6.01 0.00 -1.93
C MET A 212 -6.57 -1.43 -1.93
N ALA A 213 -6.02 -2.34 -2.74
CA ALA A 213 -6.38 -3.75 -2.72
C ALA A 213 -6.06 -4.40 -1.37
N PHE A 214 -4.85 -4.12 -0.83
CA PHE A 214 -4.44 -4.57 0.49
C PHE A 214 -5.37 -4.02 1.59
N ALA A 215 -5.69 -2.73 1.55
CA ALA A 215 -6.59 -2.09 2.51
C ALA A 215 -7.99 -2.70 2.46
N GLY A 216 -8.53 -2.92 1.27
CA GLY A 216 -9.83 -3.54 1.09
C GLY A 216 -9.90 -4.94 1.69
N ARG A 217 -8.86 -5.74 1.50
CA ARG A 217 -8.74 -7.09 2.05
C ARG A 217 -8.55 -7.08 3.57
N GLN A 218 -7.69 -6.21 4.11
CA GLN A 218 -7.41 -6.16 5.55
C GLN A 218 -8.58 -5.62 6.37
N LEU A 219 -9.35 -4.69 5.83
CA LEU A 219 -10.46 -4.03 6.50
C LEU A 219 -11.85 -4.62 6.15
N ASP A 220 -11.90 -5.66 5.31
CA ASP A 220 -13.15 -6.19 4.70
C ASP A 220 -14.01 -5.06 4.09
N ASN A 221 -13.35 -4.14 3.37
CA ASN A 221 -14.01 -2.99 2.75
C ASN A 221 -14.05 -3.13 1.22
N PRO A 222 -15.18 -3.52 0.64
CA PRO A 222 -15.31 -3.71 -0.81
C PRO A 222 -15.14 -2.41 -1.60
N ALA A 223 -15.41 -1.23 -1.02
CA ALA A 223 -15.24 0.04 -1.74
C ALA A 223 -13.76 0.31 -2.09
N TYR A 224 -12.83 -0.09 -1.23
CA TYR A 224 -11.40 0.03 -1.51
C TYR A 224 -10.94 -0.95 -2.58
N ILE A 225 -11.48 -2.19 -2.57
CA ILE A 225 -11.23 -3.18 -3.63
C ILE A 225 -11.76 -2.68 -4.97
N ASP A 226 -12.97 -2.15 -5.00
CA ASP A 226 -13.59 -1.59 -6.21
C ASP A 226 -12.79 -0.38 -6.73
N SER A 227 -12.27 0.48 -5.84
CA SER A 227 -11.39 1.59 -6.20
C SER A 227 -10.12 1.08 -6.89
N ALA A 228 -9.46 0.06 -6.31
CA ALA A 228 -8.27 -0.58 -6.91
C ALA A 228 -8.60 -1.21 -8.28
N ALA A 229 -9.70 -1.94 -8.38
CA ALA A 229 -10.14 -2.59 -9.62
C ALA A 229 -10.47 -1.57 -10.73
N ARG A 230 -11.08 -0.44 -10.39
CA ARG A 230 -11.32 0.68 -11.31
C ARG A 230 -10.02 1.29 -11.84
N SER A 231 -9.01 1.42 -10.98
CA SER A 231 -7.69 1.91 -11.41
C SER A 231 -7.01 0.91 -12.36
N ALA A 232 -7.03 -0.37 -12.03
CA ALA A 232 -6.51 -1.42 -12.93
C ALA A 232 -7.24 -1.39 -14.29
N ASP A 233 -8.56 -1.26 -14.29
CA ASP A 233 -9.36 -1.21 -15.51
C ASP A 233 -9.07 0.05 -16.34
N TYR A 234 -8.88 1.21 -15.68
CA TYR A 234 -8.46 2.44 -16.35
C TYR A 234 -7.12 2.26 -17.07
N ILE A 235 -6.08 1.78 -16.37
CA ILE A 235 -4.75 1.56 -16.97
C ILE A 235 -4.85 0.53 -18.11
N TYR A 236 -5.60 -0.55 -17.93
CA TYR A 236 -5.79 -1.56 -18.96
C TYR A 236 -6.45 -1.00 -20.22
N ARG A 237 -7.48 -0.16 -20.10
CA ARG A 237 -8.21 0.41 -21.25
C ARG A 237 -7.47 1.56 -21.93
N HIS A 238 -6.80 2.42 -21.15
CA HIS A 238 -6.24 3.68 -21.66
C HIS A 238 -4.74 3.61 -21.94
N LEU A 239 -3.96 2.86 -21.13
CA LEU A 239 -2.51 2.81 -21.21
C LEU A 239 -1.93 1.47 -21.70
N TRP A 240 -2.71 0.38 -21.74
CA TRP A 240 -2.29 -0.89 -22.34
C TRP A 240 -2.66 -0.92 -23.83
N LYS A 241 -1.69 -0.69 -24.71
CA LYS A 241 -1.87 -0.60 -26.16
C LYS A 241 -0.90 -1.52 -26.89
N ASN A 242 -1.39 -2.34 -27.82
CA ASN A 242 -0.57 -3.23 -28.62
C ASN A 242 0.35 -4.13 -27.78
N ASN A 243 -0.15 -4.65 -26.67
CA ASN A 243 0.58 -5.44 -25.68
C ASN A 243 1.78 -4.70 -25.05
N ARG A 244 1.70 -3.37 -24.92
CA ARG A 244 2.69 -2.53 -24.27
C ARG A 244 2.02 -1.49 -23.38
N LEU A 245 2.64 -1.21 -22.24
CA LEU A 245 2.22 -0.10 -21.38
C LEU A 245 2.74 1.24 -21.92
N LEU A 246 1.95 2.27 -21.68
CA LEU A 246 2.36 3.67 -21.76
C LEU A 246 2.58 4.18 -20.32
N ALA A 247 3.52 5.13 -20.17
CA ALA A 247 3.93 5.63 -18.87
C ALA A 247 2.92 6.60 -18.24
N THR A 248 2.20 7.36 -19.03
CA THR A 248 1.34 8.44 -18.53
C THR A 248 0.15 8.71 -19.42
N SER A 249 -0.93 9.20 -18.81
CA SER A 249 -2.05 9.83 -19.51
C SER A 249 -2.50 11.10 -18.81
N ARG A 250 -3.08 12.01 -19.60
CA ARG A 250 -3.79 13.18 -19.11
C ARG A 250 -5.04 13.39 -19.97
N GLY A 251 -6.20 13.36 -19.35
CA GLY A 251 -7.45 13.23 -20.08
C GLY A 251 -7.43 11.99 -20.98
N ASP A 252 -7.81 12.15 -22.25
CA ASP A 252 -7.83 11.04 -23.23
C ASP A 252 -6.48 10.78 -23.92
N GLN A 253 -5.43 11.51 -23.56
CA GLN A 253 -4.12 11.41 -24.20
C GLN A 253 -3.18 10.56 -23.36
N ALA A 254 -2.85 9.36 -23.85
CA ALA A 254 -1.81 8.51 -23.27
C ALA A 254 -0.55 8.57 -24.16
N HIS A 255 0.63 8.67 -23.57
CA HIS A 255 1.89 8.80 -24.29
C HIS A 255 3.08 8.29 -23.49
N LEU A 256 4.25 8.25 -24.12
CA LEU A 256 5.52 7.69 -23.67
C LEU A 256 5.46 6.16 -23.46
N ASN A 257 6.43 5.48 -24.04
CA ASN A 257 6.64 4.05 -23.71
C ASN A 257 6.96 3.90 -22.23
N ALA A 258 6.30 2.98 -21.58
CA ALA A 258 6.48 2.72 -20.17
C ALA A 258 7.89 2.20 -19.83
N TYR A 259 8.32 2.50 -18.63
CA TYR A 259 9.60 2.12 -18.04
C TYR A 259 9.47 0.87 -17.18
N LEU A 260 10.59 0.38 -16.66
CA LEU A 260 10.64 -0.78 -15.77
C LEU A 260 9.64 -0.68 -14.60
N ASP A 261 9.64 0.48 -13.93
CA ASP A 261 8.81 0.73 -12.74
C ASP A 261 7.32 0.61 -13.05
N ASP A 262 6.90 1.08 -14.23
CA ASP A 262 5.50 0.97 -14.67
C ASP A 262 5.03 -0.48 -14.74
N TYR A 263 5.84 -1.35 -15.31
CA TYR A 263 5.53 -2.78 -15.40
C TYR A 263 5.63 -3.49 -14.05
N ALA A 264 6.69 -3.21 -13.29
CA ALA A 264 6.95 -3.86 -12.01
C ALA A 264 5.85 -3.54 -10.99
N PHE A 265 5.49 -2.25 -10.84
CA PHE A 265 4.50 -1.83 -9.86
C PHE A 265 3.08 -2.22 -10.27
N MET A 266 2.75 -2.17 -11.56
CA MET A 266 1.47 -2.69 -12.04
C MET A 266 1.34 -4.19 -11.83
N LEU A 267 2.39 -4.98 -12.11
CA LEU A 267 2.40 -6.41 -11.84
C LEU A 267 2.19 -6.70 -10.35
N SER A 268 2.92 -6.01 -9.48
CA SER A 268 2.78 -6.11 -8.02
C SER A 268 1.36 -5.74 -7.55
N GLY A 269 0.81 -4.64 -8.08
CA GLY A 269 -0.56 -4.21 -7.77
C GLY A 269 -1.63 -5.23 -8.20
N LEU A 270 -1.49 -5.83 -9.39
CA LEU A 270 -2.41 -6.86 -9.87
C LEU A 270 -2.33 -8.14 -9.03
N LEU A 271 -1.15 -8.55 -8.57
CA LEU A 271 -0.99 -9.70 -7.71
C LEU A 271 -1.65 -9.49 -6.32
N GLU A 272 -1.62 -8.27 -5.78
CA GLU A 272 -2.36 -7.93 -4.57
C GLU A 272 -3.88 -7.86 -4.82
N LEU A 273 -4.31 -7.31 -5.97
CA LEU A 273 -5.72 -7.27 -6.34
C LEU A 273 -6.31 -8.67 -6.48
N LEU A 274 -5.55 -9.62 -7.03
CA LEU A 274 -5.94 -11.04 -7.14
C LEU A 274 -6.12 -11.71 -5.77
N GLN A 275 -5.40 -11.28 -4.74
CA GLN A 275 -5.60 -11.73 -3.36
C GLN A 275 -6.87 -11.13 -2.72
N ALA A 276 -7.19 -9.87 -3.07
CA ALA A 276 -8.38 -9.19 -2.57
C ALA A 276 -9.66 -9.65 -3.28
N GLN A 277 -9.58 -9.80 -4.59
CA GLN A 277 -10.69 -10.24 -5.45
C GLN A 277 -10.13 -10.92 -6.70
N TRP A 278 -10.44 -12.22 -6.86
CA TRP A 278 -9.99 -12.96 -8.03
C TRP A 278 -10.76 -12.56 -9.29
N ASP A 279 -10.01 -12.26 -10.35
CA ASP A 279 -10.51 -12.18 -11.73
C ASP A 279 -9.44 -12.72 -12.68
N SER A 280 -9.77 -13.73 -13.47
CA SER A 280 -8.85 -14.36 -14.44
C SER A 280 -8.32 -13.37 -15.49
N LYS A 281 -9.02 -12.28 -15.75
CA LYS A 281 -8.55 -11.17 -16.59
C LYS A 281 -7.28 -10.54 -16.00
N TRP A 282 -7.25 -10.29 -14.70
CA TRP A 282 -6.09 -9.68 -14.04
C TRP A 282 -4.90 -10.63 -13.98
N LEU A 283 -5.16 -11.93 -13.78
CA LEU A 283 -4.08 -12.94 -13.88
C LEU A 283 -3.48 -12.99 -15.28
N SER A 284 -4.34 -13.04 -16.30
CA SER A 284 -3.88 -13.05 -17.70
C SER A 284 -3.06 -11.80 -18.03
N TRP A 285 -3.47 -10.63 -17.54
CA TRP A 285 -2.72 -9.40 -17.76
C TRP A 285 -1.42 -9.36 -16.95
N ALA A 286 -1.40 -9.84 -15.72
CA ALA A 286 -0.18 -9.99 -14.91
C ALA A 286 0.87 -10.86 -15.63
N GLN A 287 0.44 -11.97 -16.25
CA GLN A 287 1.33 -12.81 -17.08
C GLN A 287 1.90 -12.03 -18.28
N GLN A 288 1.06 -11.27 -18.99
CA GLN A 288 1.52 -10.44 -20.12
C GLN A 288 2.53 -9.39 -19.69
N LEU A 289 2.33 -8.72 -18.52
CA LEU A 289 3.29 -7.75 -17.98
C LEU A 289 4.62 -8.44 -17.64
N ALA A 290 4.57 -9.60 -16.99
CA ALA A 290 5.76 -10.38 -16.64
C ALA A 290 6.54 -10.84 -17.91
N ASP A 291 5.82 -11.24 -18.94
CA ASP A 291 6.43 -11.62 -20.22
C ASP A 291 7.16 -10.45 -20.87
N VAL A 292 6.53 -9.26 -20.88
CA VAL A 292 7.18 -8.03 -21.40
C VAL A 292 8.40 -7.66 -20.56
N LEU A 293 8.36 -7.78 -19.22
CA LEU A 293 9.54 -7.55 -18.37
C LEU A 293 10.72 -8.41 -18.80
N ILE A 294 10.50 -9.71 -19.00
CA ILE A 294 11.56 -10.66 -19.39
C ILE A 294 12.01 -10.44 -20.84
N GLU A 295 11.09 -10.16 -21.74
CA GLU A 295 11.42 -10.01 -23.16
C GLU A 295 12.06 -8.68 -23.50
N GLN A 296 11.62 -7.59 -22.84
CA GLN A 296 11.98 -6.24 -23.25
C GLN A 296 12.96 -5.53 -22.32
N PHE A 297 13.03 -5.94 -21.06
CA PHE A 297 13.83 -5.21 -20.06
C PHE A 297 14.99 -6.04 -19.51
N GLU A 298 14.92 -7.37 -19.49
CA GLU A 298 15.94 -8.20 -18.89
C GLU A 298 17.28 -8.12 -19.65
N ASP A 299 18.37 -7.94 -18.90
CA ASP A 299 19.72 -8.16 -19.38
C ASP A 299 20.04 -9.66 -19.35
N LYS A 300 19.89 -10.34 -20.47
CA LYS A 300 20.10 -11.78 -20.59
C LYS A 300 21.56 -12.21 -20.31
N ASN A 301 22.52 -11.30 -20.41
CA ASN A 301 23.93 -11.61 -20.22
C ASN A 301 24.40 -11.42 -18.77
N SER A 302 24.00 -10.30 -18.16
CA SER A 302 24.50 -9.89 -16.84
C SER A 302 23.44 -9.96 -15.74
N GLY A 303 22.19 -10.27 -16.07
CA GLY A 303 21.06 -10.26 -15.15
C GLY A 303 20.57 -8.85 -14.79
N GLY A 304 19.44 -8.81 -14.11
CA GLY A 304 18.73 -7.58 -13.79
C GLY A 304 17.98 -6.98 -14.98
N PHE A 305 17.24 -5.92 -14.71
CA PHE A 305 16.38 -5.30 -15.70
C PHE A 305 16.87 -3.87 -15.97
N TYR A 306 16.96 -3.50 -17.24
CA TYR A 306 17.20 -2.11 -17.64
C TYR A 306 15.98 -1.26 -17.35
N PHE A 307 16.19 0.03 -17.05
CA PHE A 307 15.10 0.98 -16.82
C PHE A 307 14.23 1.19 -18.07
N THR A 308 14.85 1.19 -19.25
CA THR A 308 14.14 1.30 -20.53
C THR A 308 14.09 -0.01 -21.28
N SER A 309 13.01 -0.27 -22.01
CA SER A 309 12.87 -1.44 -22.89
C SER A 309 13.93 -1.42 -24.01
N HIS A 310 14.21 -2.57 -24.63
CA HIS A 310 15.23 -2.63 -25.68
C HIS A 310 14.77 -2.00 -27.01
N ASP A 311 13.49 -1.84 -27.21
CA ASP A 311 12.89 -1.15 -28.35
C ASP A 311 12.57 0.34 -28.07
N HIS A 312 13.03 0.88 -26.94
CA HIS A 312 12.97 2.30 -26.63
C HIS A 312 13.88 3.10 -27.58
N GLU A 313 13.73 4.43 -27.61
CA GLU A 313 14.65 5.29 -28.35
C GLU A 313 16.11 5.02 -27.96
N ARG A 314 17.04 5.18 -28.92
CA ARG A 314 18.44 4.89 -28.66
C ARG A 314 19.06 5.90 -27.71
N LEU A 315 19.26 5.50 -26.46
CA LEU A 315 19.94 6.28 -25.43
C LEU A 315 21.46 6.12 -25.52
N ILE A 316 22.20 7.09 -24.94
CA ILE A 316 23.66 7.00 -24.79
C ILE A 316 24.01 5.78 -23.92
N GLN A 317 23.26 5.57 -22.84
CA GLN A 317 23.39 4.43 -21.94
C GLN A 317 22.00 4.00 -21.45
N ARG A 318 21.78 2.67 -21.39
CA ARG A 318 20.64 2.06 -20.69
C ARG A 318 21.06 1.77 -19.27
N SER A 319 20.44 2.44 -18.30
CA SER A 319 20.74 2.24 -16.88
C SER A 319 20.01 1.02 -16.30
N LYS A 320 20.62 0.42 -15.28
CA LYS A 320 19.97 -0.53 -14.36
C LYS A 320 20.09 0.06 -12.96
N THR A 321 18.96 0.43 -12.36
CA THR A 321 18.91 1.03 -11.03
C THR A 321 18.49 -0.06 -10.02
N TYR A 322 19.32 -0.27 -9.01
CA TYR A 322 19.05 -1.22 -7.95
C TYR A 322 18.67 -0.56 -6.63
N ASN A 323 19.03 0.71 -6.45
CA ASN A 323 18.74 1.46 -5.23
C ASN A 323 17.27 1.81 -5.12
N ASP A 324 16.74 1.70 -3.91
CA ASP A 324 15.52 2.37 -3.51
C ASP A 324 15.79 3.87 -3.32
N GLU A 325 14.84 4.70 -3.73
CA GLU A 325 14.86 6.15 -3.53
C GLU A 325 13.56 6.59 -2.82
N ALA A 326 12.85 7.60 -3.33
CA ALA A 326 11.51 7.94 -2.82
C ALA A 326 10.48 6.84 -3.09
N ILE A 327 10.73 6.00 -4.09
CA ILE A 327 9.96 4.81 -4.43
C ILE A 327 10.87 3.58 -4.44
N PRO A 328 10.32 2.36 -4.27
CA PRO A 328 11.10 1.14 -4.35
C PRO A 328 11.79 0.97 -5.71
N SER A 329 12.90 0.27 -5.76
CA SER A 329 13.56 -0.07 -7.02
C SER A 329 12.68 -0.96 -7.90
N GLY A 330 12.49 -0.57 -9.17
CA GLY A 330 11.79 -1.40 -10.14
C GLY A 330 12.39 -2.80 -10.31
N ASN A 331 13.72 -2.94 -10.15
CA ASN A 331 14.39 -4.24 -10.14
C ASN A 331 13.98 -5.10 -8.94
N GLY A 332 13.87 -4.50 -7.73
CA GLY A 332 13.43 -5.20 -6.52
C GLY A 332 11.99 -5.69 -6.64
N VAL A 333 11.09 -4.78 -6.99
CA VAL A 333 9.66 -5.09 -7.13
C VAL A 333 9.39 -6.06 -8.29
N ALA A 334 10.13 -5.95 -9.40
CA ALA A 334 10.03 -6.91 -10.50
C ALA A 334 10.46 -8.32 -10.05
N ALA A 335 11.59 -8.43 -9.33
CA ALA A 335 12.07 -9.73 -8.83
C ALA A 335 11.06 -10.36 -7.85
N GLU A 336 10.55 -9.62 -6.86
CA GLU A 336 9.53 -10.08 -5.91
C GLU A 336 8.26 -10.57 -6.64
N SER A 337 7.76 -9.74 -7.56
CA SER A 337 6.51 -10.04 -8.28
C SER A 337 6.66 -11.24 -9.24
N LEU A 338 7.82 -11.38 -9.89
CA LEU A 338 8.12 -12.53 -10.74
C LEU A 338 8.25 -13.83 -9.91
N LEU A 339 8.84 -13.78 -8.71
CA LEU A 339 8.87 -14.92 -7.79
C LEU A 339 7.45 -15.36 -7.41
N LEU A 340 6.63 -14.40 -6.94
CA LEU A 340 5.26 -14.71 -6.54
C LEU A 340 4.44 -15.29 -7.71
N LEU A 341 4.51 -14.68 -8.89
CA LEU A 341 3.81 -15.18 -10.06
C LEU A 341 4.37 -16.55 -10.52
N GLY A 342 5.68 -16.74 -10.45
CA GLY A 342 6.36 -17.98 -10.79
C GLY A 342 5.93 -19.16 -9.89
N TYR A 343 5.86 -18.92 -8.59
CA TYR A 343 5.35 -19.93 -7.63
C TYR A 343 3.84 -20.20 -7.82
N LEU A 344 3.05 -19.15 -8.02
CA LEU A 344 1.60 -19.28 -8.21
C LEU A 344 1.24 -20.10 -9.43
N LEU A 345 1.99 -19.91 -10.53
CA LEU A 345 1.73 -20.57 -11.82
C LEU A 345 2.57 -21.83 -12.07
N ALA A 346 3.49 -22.16 -11.16
CA ALA A 346 4.51 -23.18 -11.36
C ALA A 346 5.33 -22.95 -12.66
N GLU A 347 5.76 -21.68 -12.87
CA GLU A 347 6.44 -21.24 -14.09
C GLU A 347 7.91 -20.88 -13.80
N PRO A 348 8.87 -21.80 -14.03
CA PRO A 348 10.27 -21.62 -13.64
C PRO A 348 10.94 -20.40 -14.28
N ARG A 349 10.57 -20.02 -15.49
CA ARG A 349 11.21 -18.89 -16.20
C ARG A 349 11.11 -17.55 -15.45
N TYR A 350 10.02 -17.33 -14.69
CA TYR A 350 9.85 -16.14 -13.85
C TYR A 350 10.80 -16.18 -12.65
N ILE A 351 10.89 -17.34 -11.98
CA ILE A 351 11.78 -17.56 -10.84
C ILE A 351 13.24 -17.39 -11.26
N GLU A 352 13.64 -17.96 -12.39
CA GLU A 352 15.00 -17.85 -12.93
C GLU A 352 15.37 -16.40 -13.31
N ALA A 353 14.42 -15.63 -13.85
CA ALA A 353 14.65 -14.21 -14.16
C ALA A 353 14.88 -13.39 -12.88
N ALA A 354 14.10 -13.63 -11.83
CA ALA A 354 14.28 -13.02 -10.53
C ALA A 354 15.62 -13.40 -9.88
N GLU A 355 16.00 -14.69 -9.96
CA GLU A 355 17.30 -15.18 -9.48
C GLU A 355 18.48 -14.47 -10.17
N ARG A 356 18.41 -14.33 -11.52
CA ARG A 356 19.44 -13.59 -12.27
C ARG A 356 19.52 -12.12 -11.84
N CYS A 357 18.36 -11.49 -11.55
CA CYS A 357 18.32 -10.12 -11.05
C CYS A 357 18.98 -10.00 -9.67
N LEU A 358 18.66 -10.87 -8.73
CA LEU A 358 19.24 -10.89 -7.39
C LEU A 358 20.75 -11.13 -7.42
N LYS A 359 21.22 -12.06 -8.27
CA LYS A 359 22.66 -12.31 -8.47
C LYS A 359 23.37 -11.09 -9.03
N ALA A 360 22.77 -10.39 -9.99
CA ALA A 360 23.36 -9.18 -10.57
C ALA A 360 23.44 -8.02 -9.55
N ALA A 361 22.43 -7.88 -8.68
CA ALA A 361 22.37 -6.84 -7.66
C ALA A 361 23.20 -7.16 -6.40
N TRP A 362 23.67 -8.39 -6.22
CA TRP A 362 24.27 -8.86 -4.96
C TRP A 362 25.38 -7.95 -4.41
N ASN A 363 26.29 -7.50 -5.26
CA ASN A 363 27.38 -6.63 -4.82
C ASN A 363 26.85 -5.28 -4.28
N SER A 364 25.84 -4.71 -4.91
CA SER A 364 25.21 -3.45 -4.46
C SER A 364 24.48 -3.65 -3.14
N ILE A 365 23.70 -4.72 -3.01
CA ILE A 365 23.00 -5.09 -1.76
C ILE A 365 24.01 -5.24 -0.62
N ASN A 366 25.11 -5.97 -0.83
CA ASN A 366 26.09 -6.23 0.20
C ASN A 366 26.87 -4.98 0.65
N GLN A 367 27.05 -4.00 -0.26
CA GLN A 367 27.74 -2.74 0.04
C GLN A 367 26.85 -1.74 0.78
N ALA A 368 25.56 -1.66 0.46
CA ALA A 368 24.63 -0.69 1.02
C ALA A 368 23.22 -1.28 1.21
N PRO A 369 23.03 -2.25 2.11
CA PRO A 369 21.76 -2.97 2.25
C PRO A 369 20.56 -2.06 2.53
N ILE A 370 20.76 -0.97 3.29
CA ILE A 370 19.70 -0.01 3.62
C ILE A 370 19.13 0.73 2.39
N SER A 371 19.89 0.81 1.31
CA SER A 371 19.45 1.44 0.06
C SER A 371 18.88 0.43 -0.94
N HIS A 372 18.63 -0.82 -0.53
CA HIS A 372 18.21 -1.91 -1.39
C HIS A 372 17.14 -2.78 -0.70
N CYS A 373 16.25 -2.16 0.08
CA CYS A 373 15.26 -2.88 0.87
C CYS A 373 14.31 -3.70 -0.01
N SER A 374 13.86 -3.19 -1.15
CA SER A 374 12.99 -3.92 -2.09
C SER A 374 13.68 -5.17 -2.66
N LEU A 375 14.99 -5.10 -2.92
CA LEU A 375 15.77 -6.28 -3.33
C LEU A 375 16.02 -7.26 -2.18
N LEU A 376 16.11 -6.78 -0.94
CA LEU A 376 16.21 -7.64 0.23
C LEU A 376 14.89 -8.39 0.49
N GLU A 377 13.73 -7.76 0.26
CA GLU A 377 12.42 -8.43 0.29
C GLU A 377 12.34 -9.51 -0.79
N ALA A 378 12.77 -9.21 -2.01
CA ALA A 378 12.82 -10.20 -3.08
C ALA A 378 13.82 -11.34 -2.78
N LEU A 379 14.97 -11.04 -2.17
CA LEU A 379 15.95 -12.05 -1.76
C LEU A 379 15.38 -12.96 -0.66
N ASP A 380 14.68 -12.40 0.30
CA ASP A 380 14.00 -13.14 1.36
C ASP A 380 12.97 -14.11 0.75
N ALA A 381 12.10 -13.62 -0.15
CA ALA A 381 11.12 -14.43 -0.86
C ALA A 381 11.73 -15.52 -1.78
N TYR A 382 12.97 -15.31 -2.26
CA TYR A 382 13.70 -16.31 -3.05
C TYR A 382 14.31 -17.41 -2.17
N LEU A 383 14.92 -17.03 -1.04
CA LEU A 383 15.59 -17.95 -0.11
C LEU A 383 14.60 -18.78 0.71
N ASP A 384 13.47 -18.18 1.05
CA ASP A 384 12.39 -18.78 1.81
C ASP A 384 11.04 -18.39 1.16
N PRO A 385 10.57 -19.17 0.20
CA PRO A 385 9.38 -18.84 -0.58
C PRO A 385 8.15 -18.64 0.29
N PRO A 386 7.33 -17.63 -0.01
CA PRO A 386 6.11 -17.40 0.75
C PRO A 386 5.16 -18.60 0.64
N GLN A 387 4.42 -18.85 1.69
CA GLN A 387 3.35 -19.82 1.68
C GLN A 387 2.21 -19.32 0.79
N LEU A 388 1.89 -20.05 -0.25
CA LEU A 388 0.78 -19.76 -1.14
C LEU A 388 -0.42 -20.61 -0.77
N VAL A 389 -1.51 -19.96 -0.40
CA VAL A 389 -2.77 -20.64 -0.10
C VAL A 389 -3.75 -20.36 -1.23
N VAL A 390 -4.12 -21.42 -1.95
CA VAL A 390 -5.14 -21.36 -3.00
C VAL A 390 -6.42 -21.98 -2.46
N VAL A 391 -7.42 -21.14 -2.19
CA VAL A 391 -8.74 -21.58 -1.73
C VAL A 391 -9.67 -21.66 -2.93
N ARG A 392 -10.29 -22.84 -3.16
CA ARG A 392 -11.20 -23.10 -4.28
C ARG A 392 -12.60 -23.40 -3.76
N GLY A 393 -13.64 -22.82 -4.36
CA GLY A 393 -15.04 -23.02 -3.97
C GLY A 393 -15.99 -22.06 -4.67
N THR A 394 -17.27 -22.10 -4.31
CA THR A 394 -18.24 -21.10 -4.80
C THR A 394 -17.96 -19.73 -4.18
N SER A 395 -18.28 -18.65 -4.88
CA SER A 395 -18.02 -17.27 -4.41
C SER A 395 -18.61 -16.98 -3.02
N GLY A 396 -19.77 -17.54 -2.67
CA GLY A 396 -20.38 -17.36 -1.36
C GLY A 396 -19.62 -18.05 -0.22
N GLU A 397 -19.11 -19.23 -0.46
CA GLU A 397 -18.33 -20.01 0.51
C GLU A 397 -16.93 -19.43 0.70
N LEU A 398 -16.29 -18.97 -0.38
CA LEU A 398 -14.97 -18.36 -0.34
C LEU A 398 -14.90 -17.17 0.62
N LYS A 399 -15.93 -16.31 0.63
CA LYS A 399 -16.00 -15.18 1.57
C LYS A 399 -15.92 -15.63 3.03
N GLN A 400 -16.63 -16.69 3.39
CA GLN A 400 -16.62 -17.24 4.76
C GLN A 400 -15.26 -17.83 5.12
N TRP A 401 -14.59 -18.46 4.16
CA TRP A 401 -13.26 -19.04 4.36
C TRP A 401 -12.17 -17.97 4.50
N LEU A 402 -12.30 -16.84 3.85
CA LEU A 402 -11.34 -15.75 3.96
C LEU A 402 -11.43 -14.98 5.29
N GLN A 403 -12.59 -14.98 5.94
CA GLN A 403 -12.82 -14.21 7.17
C GLN A 403 -11.74 -14.37 8.24
N PRO A 404 -11.23 -15.58 8.56
CA PRO A 404 -10.18 -15.75 9.58
C PRO A 404 -8.86 -15.04 9.25
N ALA A 405 -8.60 -14.76 7.97
CA ALA A 405 -7.37 -14.09 7.52
C ALA A 405 -7.48 -12.56 7.55
N PHE A 406 -8.70 -11.99 7.64
CA PHE A 406 -8.88 -10.55 7.67
C PHE A 406 -8.30 -9.92 8.95
N GLY A 407 -7.62 -8.78 8.79
CA GLY A 407 -7.00 -8.07 9.91
C GLY A 407 -5.86 -8.82 10.59
N LYS A 408 -5.28 -9.82 9.91
CA LYS A 408 -4.14 -10.59 10.41
C LYS A 408 -2.84 -10.18 9.72
N PHE A 409 -1.77 -10.10 10.48
CA PHE A 409 -0.44 -9.90 9.96
C PHE A 409 0.14 -11.26 9.52
N MET A 410 0.23 -11.46 8.23
CA MET A 410 0.75 -12.70 7.61
C MET A 410 1.75 -12.32 6.49
N PRO A 411 2.94 -11.83 6.85
CA PRO A 411 3.88 -11.24 5.88
C PRO A 411 4.43 -12.24 4.87
N HIS A 412 4.44 -13.53 5.22
CA HIS A 412 4.96 -14.61 4.37
C HIS A 412 3.86 -15.55 3.84
N THR A 413 2.61 -15.11 3.84
CA THR A 413 1.46 -15.90 3.36
C THR A 413 0.64 -15.08 2.37
N CYS A 414 0.48 -15.60 1.15
CA CYS A 414 -0.39 -15.04 0.13
C CYS A 414 -1.62 -15.94 -0.05
N VAL A 415 -2.82 -15.36 0.03
CA VAL A 415 -4.07 -16.12 -0.05
C VAL A 415 -4.85 -15.73 -1.31
N PHE A 416 -5.08 -16.69 -2.19
CA PHE A 416 -5.85 -16.52 -3.42
C PHE A 416 -7.15 -17.32 -3.34
N ALA A 417 -8.28 -16.61 -3.25
CA ALA A 417 -9.61 -17.24 -3.25
C ALA A 417 -10.15 -17.27 -4.69
N ILE A 418 -10.15 -18.45 -5.28
CA ILE A 418 -10.42 -18.65 -6.70
C ILE A 418 -11.78 -19.33 -6.88
N PRO A 419 -12.78 -18.68 -7.52
CA PRO A 419 -14.07 -19.26 -7.80
C PRO A 419 -13.98 -20.54 -8.63
N ASP A 420 -14.95 -21.43 -8.45
CA ASP A 420 -15.02 -22.74 -9.12
C ASP A 420 -15.19 -22.63 -10.64
N ASP A 421 -15.87 -21.57 -11.10
CA ASP A 421 -16.12 -21.25 -12.51
C ASP A 421 -14.99 -20.44 -13.19
N ALA A 422 -13.91 -20.10 -12.44
CA ALA A 422 -12.80 -19.30 -12.97
C ALA A 422 -12.04 -20.04 -14.10
N LEU A 423 -11.71 -19.31 -15.15
CA LEU A 423 -10.79 -19.79 -16.19
C LEU A 423 -9.34 -19.74 -15.67
N LEU A 424 -8.67 -20.90 -15.63
CA LEU A 424 -7.39 -21.05 -14.97
C LEU A 424 -6.32 -21.67 -15.87
N PRO A 425 -5.06 -21.23 -15.71
CA PRO A 425 -3.92 -21.92 -16.29
C PRO A 425 -3.73 -23.31 -15.66
N PRO A 426 -2.99 -24.22 -16.33
CA PRO A 426 -2.90 -25.63 -15.94
C PRO A 426 -2.53 -25.88 -14.48
N ALA A 427 -1.55 -25.15 -13.94
CA ALA A 427 -1.08 -25.34 -12.56
C ALA A 427 -2.15 -25.00 -11.51
N LEU A 428 -3.00 -24.00 -11.75
CA LEU A 428 -4.13 -23.66 -10.89
C LEU A 428 -5.34 -24.55 -11.15
N ALA A 429 -5.59 -24.94 -12.41
CA ALA A 429 -6.66 -25.86 -12.76
C ALA A 429 -6.46 -27.27 -12.16
N ALA A 430 -5.22 -27.68 -11.96
CA ALA A 430 -4.89 -28.96 -11.28
C ALA A 430 -5.31 -28.98 -9.80
N LYS A 431 -5.54 -27.80 -9.18
CA LYS A 431 -6.09 -27.66 -7.83
C LYS A 431 -7.63 -27.79 -7.90
N SER A 432 -8.10 -29.03 -8.04
CA SER A 432 -9.51 -29.34 -8.26
C SER A 432 -10.36 -29.12 -6.99
N ILE A 433 -11.62 -28.87 -7.19
CA ILE A 433 -12.64 -28.82 -6.13
C ILE A 433 -13.25 -30.21 -6.00
N SER A 434 -13.43 -30.69 -4.76
CA SER A 434 -14.31 -31.80 -4.42
C SER A 434 -15.72 -31.26 -4.12
N ASP A 435 -16.50 -31.90 -3.32
CA ASP A 435 -17.88 -31.52 -3.01
C ASP A 435 -18.05 -30.24 -2.15
N SER A 436 -16.93 -29.61 -1.72
CA SER A 436 -16.93 -28.43 -0.85
C SER A 436 -15.69 -27.59 -1.09
N VAL A 437 -15.60 -26.42 -0.39
CA VAL A 437 -14.41 -25.57 -0.40
C VAL A 437 -13.17 -26.34 0.02
N VAL A 438 -12.08 -26.11 -0.68
CA VAL A 438 -10.79 -26.75 -0.43
C VAL A 438 -9.66 -25.71 -0.47
N ALA A 439 -8.71 -25.78 0.47
CA ALA A 439 -7.49 -24.97 0.44
C ALA A 439 -6.27 -25.82 0.13
N TYR A 440 -5.46 -25.36 -0.80
CA TYR A 440 -4.15 -25.93 -1.14
C TYR A 440 -3.06 -25.01 -0.60
N VAL A 441 -2.24 -25.54 0.30
CA VAL A 441 -1.12 -24.82 0.91
C VAL A 441 0.17 -25.25 0.22
N CYS A 442 0.87 -24.31 -0.40
CA CYS A 442 2.08 -24.58 -1.17
C CYS A 442 3.24 -23.72 -0.67
N GLU A 443 4.42 -24.28 -0.59
CA GLU A 443 5.68 -23.59 -0.33
C GLU A 443 6.61 -23.82 -1.52
N GLY A 444 7.02 -22.75 -2.19
CA GLY A 444 7.74 -22.87 -3.45
C GLY A 444 6.92 -23.67 -4.49
N MET A 445 7.48 -24.79 -4.94
CA MET A 445 6.87 -25.64 -5.98
C MET A 445 6.17 -26.89 -5.41
N GLN A 446 6.06 -27.00 -4.09
CA GLN A 446 5.46 -28.16 -3.42
C GLN A 446 4.19 -27.75 -2.69
N CYS A 447 3.16 -28.59 -2.77
CA CYS A 447 1.90 -28.38 -2.05
C CYS A 447 1.65 -29.53 -1.07
N SER A 448 1.10 -29.20 0.11
CA SER A 448 0.58 -30.17 1.08
C SER A 448 -0.71 -30.83 0.55
N PRO A 449 -1.16 -31.94 1.18
CA PRO A 449 -2.52 -32.44 0.96
C PRO A 449 -3.55 -31.33 1.18
N PRO A 450 -4.64 -31.29 0.36
CA PRO A 450 -5.64 -30.25 0.45
C PRO A 450 -6.40 -30.28 1.79
N ILE A 451 -6.66 -29.11 2.35
CA ILE A 451 -7.46 -28.89 3.55
C ILE A 451 -8.92 -28.69 3.12
N SER A 452 -9.83 -29.55 3.62
CA SER A 452 -11.28 -29.41 3.39
C SER A 452 -12.05 -29.06 4.69
N SER A 453 -11.38 -29.05 5.83
CA SER A 453 -11.95 -28.69 7.12
C SER A 453 -11.77 -27.21 7.42
N SER A 454 -12.88 -26.50 7.70
CA SER A 454 -12.84 -25.09 8.13
C SER A 454 -12.12 -24.92 9.49
N THR A 455 -12.03 -25.98 10.32
CA THR A 455 -11.30 -25.96 11.58
C THR A 455 -9.80 -25.99 11.31
N GLU A 456 -9.31 -26.96 10.53
CA GLU A 456 -7.89 -27.04 10.14
C GLU A 456 -7.42 -25.73 9.43
N TRP A 457 -8.30 -25.15 8.61
CA TRP A 457 -8.02 -23.86 7.99
C TRP A 457 -7.82 -22.72 9.01
N ARG A 458 -8.70 -22.65 10.02
CA ARG A 458 -8.57 -21.64 11.09
C ARG A 458 -7.33 -21.86 11.94
N ASP A 459 -6.98 -23.12 12.22
CA ASP A 459 -5.78 -23.48 12.96
C ASP A 459 -4.53 -23.05 12.20
N LEU A 460 -4.47 -23.30 10.88
CA LEU A 460 -3.37 -22.84 10.02
C LEU A 460 -3.20 -21.31 10.07
N ILE A 461 -4.30 -20.54 9.98
CA ILE A 461 -4.22 -19.08 10.08
C ILE A 461 -3.78 -18.63 11.47
N ALA A 462 -4.23 -19.31 12.52
CA ALA A 462 -3.83 -19.02 13.90
C ALA A 462 -2.35 -19.29 14.13
N ASP A 463 -1.83 -20.39 13.61
CA ASP A 463 -0.41 -20.75 13.71
C ASP A 463 0.49 -19.76 12.98
N ASN A 464 0.12 -19.33 11.75
CA ASN A 464 0.84 -18.34 10.98
C ASN A 464 0.87 -16.94 11.65
N THR A 465 -0.01 -16.68 12.60
CA THR A 465 -0.09 -15.39 13.31
C THR A 465 0.43 -15.46 14.75
N ALA A 466 0.44 -16.64 15.38
CA ALA A 466 0.77 -16.79 16.81
C ALA A 466 2.21 -16.39 17.14
N SER A 467 3.17 -16.72 16.27
CA SER A 467 4.58 -16.37 16.45
C SER A 467 4.84 -14.86 16.37
N LEU A 468 3.93 -14.11 15.71
CA LEU A 468 4.07 -12.69 15.43
C LEU A 468 3.29 -11.80 16.42
N GLN A 469 2.39 -12.37 17.22
CA GLN A 469 1.52 -11.64 18.16
C GLN A 469 2.00 -11.64 19.62
N GLN A 470 3.20 -12.11 19.94
CA GLN A 470 3.70 -12.02 21.32
C GLN A 470 4.19 -10.58 21.62
N PRO A 471 3.39 -9.72 22.26
CA PRO A 471 3.91 -8.50 22.85
C PRO A 471 4.78 -8.90 24.02
N ASN A 472 5.98 -8.38 24.11
CA ASN A 472 6.75 -8.42 25.33
C ASN A 472 5.87 -7.87 26.48
N ARG A 473 5.62 -8.71 27.48
CA ARG A 473 5.11 -8.28 28.78
C ARG A 473 6.11 -7.37 29.49
#